data_d519227d6ea3c695740d128fcbe1c565
#
_entry.id   d519227d6ea3c695740d128fcbe1c565
#
_cell.length_a   1.000
_cell.length_b   1.000
_cell.length_c   1.000
_cell.angle_alpha   90.00
_cell.angle_beta   90.00
_cell.angle_gamma   90.00
#
_symmetry.space_group_name_H-M   'P 1'
#
loop_
_entity.id
_entity.type
_entity.pdbx_description
1 polymer ?
#
loop_
_entity_poly.entity_id
_entity_poly.type
_entity_poly.pdbx_seq_one_letter_code
_entity_poly.pdbx_strand_id
1 'polypeptide(L)'
;IAPDLFLANFSEQQLLALLGDEELPESTRQYVASRVQSLIAQYNAQNGTNLQTHTAAGLLSKAWAADSTISKALLAPYAGISQWLLDTKDLAVSARLIRRGDFSANEAKPGEIDWAQEEILAQEAALSQATNNDYSMLDSYYQTYVGHRLSQMAGRDAGISYDVSPEYDDLRCLFEICKAKNIQALFVHVPVNGKWSDYTELSQSTRQIYYKTVRAIAAQYDNITMLDLTGEEYTPYFLCDTMHLGWKGWLAVDRAMVEFWNAD
;
A
#
# COMPACT_ATOMS: atom_id res chain seq x y z
N ILE A 1 2.32 4.58 8.19
CA ILE A 1 3.59 3.91 7.78
C ILE A 1 4.54 3.99 8.95
N ALA A 2 5.13 2.86 9.36
CA ALA A 2 6.18 2.88 10.38
C ALA A 2 7.39 3.69 9.87
N PRO A 3 8.01 4.56 10.68
CA PRO A 3 9.09 5.44 10.22
C PRO A 3 10.31 4.72 9.65
N ASP A 4 10.63 3.56 10.20
CA ASP A 4 11.70 2.68 9.71
C ASP A 4 11.37 2.08 8.33
N LEU A 5 10.11 1.67 8.10
CA LEU A 5 9.64 1.21 6.80
C LEU A 5 9.66 2.35 5.76
N PHE A 6 9.27 3.56 6.17
CA PHE A 6 9.35 4.75 5.32
C PHE A 6 10.79 4.99 4.84
N LEU A 7 11.77 4.98 5.76
CA LEU A 7 13.16 5.24 5.40
C LEU A 7 13.78 4.11 4.55
N ALA A 8 13.37 2.86 4.76
CA ALA A 8 13.82 1.74 3.94
C ALA A 8 13.32 1.81 2.50
N ASN A 9 12.16 2.45 2.27
CA ASN A 9 11.50 2.56 0.96
C ASN A 9 11.48 3.99 0.42
N PHE A 10 12.12 4.94 1.09
CA PHE A 10 12.13 6.34 0.68
C PHE A 10 12.83 6.49 -0.68
N SER A 11 12.11 7.04 -1.64
CA SER A 11 12.63 7.40 -2.95
C SER A 11 12.60 8.92 -3.14
N GLU A 12 13.78 9.53 -3.13
CA GLU A 12 13.93 10.95 -3.41
C GLU A 12 13.39 11.33 -4.79
N GLN A 13 13.51 10.43 -5.75
CA GLN A 13 13.00 10.58 -7.10
C GLN A 13 11.50 10.74 -7.11
N GLN A 14 10.79 9.84 -6.43
CA GLN A 14 9.34 9.90 -6.34
C GLN A 14 8.85 11.16 -5.63
N LEU A 15 9.55 11.56 -4.56
CA LEU A 15 9.21 12.80 -3.85
C LEU A 15 9.43 14.05 -4.74
N LEU A 16 10.53 14.11 -5.49
CA LEU A 16 10.76 15.21 -6.45
C LEU A 16 9.69 15.24 -7.53
N ALA A 17 9.30 14.08 -8.08
CA ALA A 17 8.26 13.97 -9.06
C ALA A 17 6.93 14.53 -8.53
N LEU A 18 6.52 14.13 -7.33
CA LEU A 18 5.28 14.59 -6.72
C LEU A 18 5.29 16.09 -6.39
N LEU A 19 6.40 16.60 -5.82
CA LEU A 19 6.49 18.02 -5.44
C LEU A 19 6.68 18.96 -6.63
N GLY A 20 7.27 18.48 -7.73
CA GLY A 20 7.47 19.24 -8.97
C GLY A 20 6.30 19.14 -9.95
N ASP A 21 5.32 18.31 -9.70
CA ASP A 21 4.22 18.06 -10.61
C ASP A 21 3.16 19.16 -10.53
N GLU A 22 3.11 20.02 -11.56
CA GLU A 22 2.20 21.16 -11.63
C GLU A 22 0.74 20.75 -11.88
N GLU A 23 0.46 19.53 -12.32
CA GLU A 23 -0.89 19.01 -12.48
C GLU A 23 -1.52 18.64 -11.13
N LEU A 24 -0.70 18.37 -10.11
CA LEU A 24 -1.20 18.10 -8.77
C LEU A 24 -1.65 19.39 -8.06
N PRO A 25 -2.77 19.35 -7.32
CA PRO A 25 -3.19 20.46 -6.48
C PRO A 25 -2.07 20.89 -5.51
N GLU A 26 -1.96 22.18 -5.25
CA GLU A 26 -0.96 22.71 -4.31
C GLU A 26 -1.13 22.13 -2.92
N SER A 27 -2.38 21.94 -2.46
CA SER A 27 -2.71 21.30 -1.19
C SER A 27 -2.18 19.87 -1.09
N THR A 28 -2.24 19.10 -2.18
CA THR A 28 -1.70 17.73 -2.24
C THR A 28 -0.19 17.74 -2.09
N ARG A 29 0.52 18.60 -2.83
CA ARG A 29 1.98 18.76 -2.73
C ARG A 29 2.41 19.21 -1.33
N GLN A 30 1.68 20.14 -0.73
CA GLN A 30 1.93 20.61 0.63
C GLN A 30 1.70 19.49 1.67
N TYR A 31 0.64 18.69 1.50
CA TYR A 31 0.38 17.55 2.35
C TYR A 31 1.53 16.53 2.29
N VAL A 32 1.94 16.12 1.08
CA VAL A 32 3.07 15.18 0.88
C VAL A 32 4.32 15.69 1.58
N ALA A 33 4.68 16.94 1.38
CA ALA A 33 5.86 17.57 1.98
C ALA A 33 5.79 17.56 3.51
N SER A 34 4.67 17.95 4.08
CA SER A 34 4.45 18.00 5.53
C SER A 34 4.50 16.61 6.14
N ARG A 35 3.91 15.62 5.45
CA ARG A 35 3.91 14.23 5.89
C ARG A 35 5.32 13.64 5.94
N VAL A 36 6.15 13.90 4.91
CA VAL A 36 7.56 13.49 4.87
C VAL A 36 8.34 14.08 6.03
N GLN A 37 8.20 15.38 6.31
CA GLN A 37 8.88 16.03 7.44
C GLN A 37 8.43 15.44 8.79
N SER A 38 7.15 15.15 8.94
CA SER A 38 6.60 14.49 10.14
C SER A 38 7.21 13.09 10.35
N LEU A 39 7.31 12.27 9.30
CA LEU A 39 7.89 10.94 9.37
C LEU A 39 9.39 10.97 9.73
N ILE A 40 10.14 11.92 9.17
CA ILE A 40 11.56 12.12 9.52
C ILE A 40 11.70 12.55 10.99
N ALA A 41 10.85 13.47 11.47
CA ALA A 41 10.87 13.91 12.87
C ALA A 41 10.53 12.75 13.81
N GLN A 42 9.54 11.95 13.48
CA GLN A 42 9.14 10.76 14.24
C GLN A 42 10.27 9.72 14.31
N TYR A 43 10.91 9.43 13.20
CA TYR A 43 12.07 8.52 13.15
C TYR A 43 13.21 9.02 14.03
N ASN A 44 13.56 10.30 13.95
CA ASN A 44 14.61 10.91 14.77
C ASN A 44 14.29 10.79 16.26
N ALA A 45 13.04 11.04 16.64
CA ALA A 45 12.61 10.94 18.03
C ALA A 45 12.69 9.50 18.56
N GLN A 46 12.31 8.51 17.73
CA GLN A 46 12.32 7.10 18.12
C GLN A 46 13.72 6.52 18.23
N ASN A 47 14.65 6.96 17.39
CA ASN A 47 15.99 6.38 17.27
C ASN A 47 17.09 7.25 17.90
N GLY A 48 16.75 8.40 18.49
CA GLY A 48 17.73 9.35 19.04
C GLY A 48 18.67 9.90 17.99
N THR A 49 18.23 9.98 16.71
CA THR A 49 19.04 10.44 15.58
C THR A 49 18.70 11.89 15.21
N ASN A 50 19.53 12.51 14.39
CA ASN A 50 19.25 13.82 13.80
C ASN A 50 19.38 13.72 12.27
N LEU A 51 18.57 12.84 11.68
CA LEU A 51 18.54 12.69 10.24
C LEU A 51 18.02 13.99 9.63
N GLN A 52 18.80 14.57 8.75
CA GLN A 52 18.42 15.72 7.94
C GLN A 52 18.58 15.36 6.47
N THR A 53 17.56 15.57 5.69
CA THR A 53 17.66 15.45 4.25
C THR A 53 18.24 16.75 3.68
N HIS A 54 19.47 16.64 3.14
CA HIS A 54 20.16 17.74 2.45
C HIS A 54 20.04 17.64 0.93
N THR A 55 19.27 16.67 0.45
CA THR A 55 19.04 16.45 -0.97
C THR A 55 18.04 17.45 -1.55
N ALA A 56 17.98 17.55 -2.88
CA ALA A 56 17.01 18.39 -3.57
C ALA A 56 15.57 18.12 -3.11
N ALA A 57 15.21 16.84 -3.01
CA ALA A 57 13.91 16.39 -2.53
C ALA A 57 13.64 16.85 -1.10
N GLY A 58 14.62 16.68 -0.21
CA GLY A 58 14.51 17.07 1.19
C GLY A 58 14.38 18.59 1.38
N LEU A 59 15.17 19.36 0.63
CA LEU A 59 15.10 20.84 0.68
C LEU A 59 13.79 21.37 0.10
N LEU A 60 13.32 20.81 -1.02
CA LEU A 60 12.05 21.18 -1.62
C LEU A 60 10.88 20.80 -0.70
N SER A 61 10.92 19.65 -0.08
CA SER A 61 9.93 19.20 0.92
C SER A 61 9.86 20.17 2.11
N LYS A 62 11.00 20.65 2.64
CA LYS A 62 11.02 21.67 3.69
C LYS A 62 10.39 22.99 3.22
N ALA A 63 10.69 23.41 1.99
CA ALA A 63 10.14 24.65 1.43
C ALA A 63 8.62 24.57 1.26
N TRP A 64 8.11 23.43 0.81
CA TRP A 64 6.68 23.18 0.68
C TRP A 64 5.98 23.08 2.06
N ALA A 65 6.55 22.33 2.99
CA ALA A 65 5.98 22.19 4.34
C ALA A 65 5.93 23.52 5.11
N ALA A 66 6.92 24.41 4.88
CA ALA A 66 6.96 25.74 5.45
C ALA A 66 6.15 26.79 4.67
N ASP A 67 5.49 26.39 3.59
CA ASP A 67 4.75 27.25 2.66
C ASP A 67 5.57 28.49 2.16
N SER A 68 6.86 28.29 1.95
CA SER A 68 7.79 29.35 1.55
C SER A 68 7.82 29.54 0.04
N THR A 69 7.07 30.48 -0.49
CA THR A 69 7.02 30.80 -1.94
C THR A 69 8.41 31.09 -2.52
N ILE A 70 9.25 31.83 -1.80
CA ILE A 70 10.61 32.18 -2.26
C ILE A 70 11.48 30.91 -2.35
N SER A 71 11.45 30.08 -1.32
CA SER A 71 12.24 28.83 -1.30
C SER A 71 11.74 27.84 -2.36
N LYS A 72 10.43 27.72 -2.57
CA LYS A 72 9.84 26.91 -3.65
C LYS A 72 10.35 27.37 -5.02
N ALA A 73 10.30 28.67 -5.30
CA ALA A 73 10.75 29.25 -6.58
C ALA A 73 12.25 29.07 -6.82
N LEU A 74 13.08 29.20 -5.79
CA LEU A 74 14.53 29.00 -5.90
C LEU A 74 14.92 27.55 -6.11
N LEU A 75 14.18 26.61 -5.55
CA LEU A 75 14.47 25.17 -5.62
C LEU A 75 13.83 24.49 -6.85
N ALA A 76 12.78 25.07 -7.43
CA ALA A 76 12.08 24.48 -8.57
C ALA A 76 12.99 24.15 -9.78
N PRO A 77 13.91 25.01 -10.24
CA PRO A 77 14.80 24.68 -11.35
C PRO A 77 15.73 23.51 -11.04
N TYR A 78 16.21 23.41 -9.80
CA TYR A 78 17.06 22.30 -9.35
C TYR A 78 16.28 20.99 -9.30
N ALA A 79 15.06 21.02 -8.79
CA ALA A 79 14.15 19.86 -8.80
C ALA A 79 13.83 19.41 -10.23
N GLY A 80 13.54 20.35 -11.15
CA GLY A 80 13.28 20.05 -12.55
C GLY A 80 14.46 19.39 -13.27
N ILE A 81 15.67 19.88 -13.06
CA ILE A 81 16.89 19.24 -13.61
C ILE A 81 17.07 17.83 -13.03
N SER A 82 16.90 17.65 -11.74
CA SER A 82 17.00 16.36 -11.08
C SER A 82 15.97 15.37 -11.62
N GLN A 83 14.71 15.81 -11.78
CA GLN A 83 13.66 15.00 -12.37
C GLN A 83 13.97 14.59 -13.81
N TRP A 84 14.40 15.54 -14.64
CA TRP A 84 14.78 15.24 -16.03
C TRP A 84 15.91 14.22 -16.15
N LEU A 85 16.91 14.28 -15.26
CA LEU A 85 18.00 13.29 -15.22
C LEU A 85 17.48 11.89 -14.87
N LEU A 86 16.53 11.81 -13.93
CA LEU A 86 15.94 10.56 -13.48
C LEU A 86 15.05 9.94 -14.57
N ASP A 87 14.22 10.74 -15.22
CA ASP A 87 13.37 10.31 -16.34
C ASP A 87 14.22 9.79 -17.51
N THR A 88 15.34 10.47 -17.81
CA THR A 88 16.27 10.04 -18.86
C THR A 88 16.92 8.70 -18.51
N LYS A 89 17.32 8.49 -17.26
CA LYS A 89 17.84 7.21 -16.77
C LYS A 89 16.79 6.11 -16.90
N ASP A 90 15.56 6.36 -16.47
CA ASP A 90 14.48 5.37 -16.49
C ASP A 90 14.06 5.01 -17.91
N LEU A 91 14.05 5.99 -18.83
CA LEU A 91 13.86 5.74 -20.26
C LEU A 91 14.96 4.85 -20.83
N ALA A 92 16.23 5.10 -20.46
CA ALA A 92 17.35 4.28 -20.92
C ALA A 92 17.29 2.83 -20.37
N VAL A 93 16.87 2.66 -19.11
CA VAL A 93 16.66 1.34 -18.48
C VAL A 93 15.53 0.61 -19.18
N SER A 94 14.39 1.26 -19.39
CA SER A 94 13.22 0.69 -20.06
C SER A 94 13.56 0.27 -21.51
N ALA A 95 14.24 1.13 -22.26
CA ALA A 95 14.69 0.81 -23.62
C ALA A 95 15.63 -0.41 -23.64
N ARG A 96 16.49 -0.56 -22.63
CA ARG A 96 17.37 -1.72 -22.51
C ARG A 96 16.60 -3.00 -22.19
N LEU A 97 15.59 -2.94 -21.32
CA LEU A 97 14.73 -4.08 -20.98
C LEU A 97 13.93 -4.54 -22.20
N ILE A 98 13.29 -3.60 -22.91
CA ILE A 98 12.53 -3.89 -24.14
C ILE A 98 13.45 -4.54 -25.18
N ARG A 99 14.69 -4.05 -25.34
CA ARG A 99 15.66 -4.58 -26.31
C ARG A 99 16.13 -6.00 -25.97
N ARG A 100 16.05 -6.42 -24.71
CA ARG A 100 16.42 -7.78 -24.28
C ARG A 100 15.36 -8.82 -24.62
N GLY A 101 14.15 -8.41 -24.95
CA GLY A 101 13.07 -9.32 -25.34
C GLY A 101 12.60 -10.26 -24.23
N ASP A 102 12.86 -9.90 -22.98
CA ASP A 102 12.49 -10.69 -21.80
C ASP A 102 10.97 -10.66 -21.50
N PHE A 103 10.20 -9.99 -22.32
CA PHE A 103 8.74 -9.97 -22.23
C PHE A 103 8.15 -11.01 -23.19
N SER A 104 8.16 -12.28 -22.78
CA SER A 104 7.21 -13.23 -23.36
C SER A 104 5.84 -12.88 -22.75
N ALA A 105 5.02 -12.18 -23.50
CA ALA A 105 3.61 -12.07 -23.16
C ALA A 105 3.04 -13.48 -23.15
N ASN A 106 2.77 -14.03 -21.97
CA ASN A 106 1.84 -15.14 -21.86
C ASN A 106 0.48 -14.57 -22.25
N GLU A 107 0.07 -14.78 -23.48
CA GLU A 107 -1.23 -14.36 -24.00
C GLU A 107 -2.35 -15.28 -23.46
N ALA A 108 -2.42 -15.45 -22.13
CA ALA A 108 -3.60 -16.04 -21.55
C ALA A 108 -4.74 -15.04 -21.73
N LYS A 109 -5.70 -15.38 -22.58
CA LYS A 109 -6.90 -14.56 -22.78
C LYS A 109 -7.77 -14.70 -21.53
N PRO A 110 -8.06 -13.62 -20.79
CA PRO A 110 -8.85 -13.69 -19.57
C PRO A 110 -10.21 -14.40 -19.70
N GLY A 111 -10.81 -14.42 -20.90
CA GLY A 111 -12.07 -15.10 -21.15
C GLY A 111 -11.98 -16.63 -21.24
N GLU A 112 -10.78 -17.21 -21.16
CA GLU A 112 -10.55 -18.67 -21.21
C GLU A 112 -10.28 -19.28 -19.82
N ILE A 113 -10.32 -18.46 -18.75
CA ILE A 113 -10.05 -18.92 -17.38
C ILE A 113 -11.28 -19.64 -16.83
N ASP A 114 -11.11 -20.91 -16.46
CA ASP A 114 -12.12 -21.66 -15.71
C ASP A 114 -12.00 -21.32 -14.21
N TRP A 115 -12.70 -20.29 -13.81
CA TRP A 115 -12.69 -19.80 -12.41
C TRP A 115 -13.15 -20.84 -11.40
N ALA A 116 -14.03 -21.78 -11.80
CA ALA A 116 -14.48 -22.84 -10.91
C ALA A 116 -13.37 -23.85 -10.65
N GLN A 117 -12.60 -24.19 -11.70
CA GLN A 117 -11.42 -25.06 -11.55
C GLN A 117 -10.31 -24.36 -10.74
N GLU A 118 -10.06 -23.07 -10.99
CA GLU A 118 -9.07 -22.30 -10.23
C GLU A 118 -9.41 -22.22 -8.74
N GLU A 119 -10.70 -22.13 -8.40
CA GLU A 119 -11.14 -22.12 -7.00
C GLU A 119 -10.85 -23.45 -6.29
N ILE A 120 -11.03 -24.57 -6.97
CA ILE A 120 -10.68 -25.91 -6.47
C ILE A 120 -9.16 -26.00 -6.24
N LEU A 121 -8.36 -25.58 -7.23
CA LEU A 121 -6.91 -25.60 -7.13
C LEU A 121 -6.38 -24.69 -6.01
N ALA A 122 -6.95 -23.52 -5.86
CA ALA A 122 -6.62 -22.58 -4.77
C ALA A 122 -6.93 -23.18 -3.39
N GLN A 123 -8.07 -23.86 -3.26
CA GLN A 123 -8.45 -24.55 -2.03
C GLN A 123 -7.50 -25.72 -1.71
N GLU A 124 -7.15 -26.55 -2.69
CA GLU A 124 -6.22 -27.68 -2.54
C GLU A 124 -4.82 -27.20 -2.16
N ALA A 125 -4.32 -26.14 -2.84
CA ALA A 125 -3.03 -25.54 -2.55
C ALA A 125 -2.98 -25.01 -1.11
N ALA A 126 -4.02 -24.32 -0.67
CA ALA A 126 -4.10 -23.78 0.68
C ALA A 126 -4.15 -24.89 1.75
N LEU A 127 -5.01 -25.90 1.55
CA LEU A 127 -5.12 -27.05 2.45
C LEU A 127 -3.80 -27.81 2.62
N SER A 128 -2.98 -27.89 1.59
CA SER A 128 -1.68 -28.59 1.65
C SER A 128 -0.61 -27.83 2.43
N GLN A 129 -0.79 -26.51 2.67
CA GLN A 129 0.23 -25.63 3.23
C GLN A 129 -0.16 -24.97 4.56
N ALA A 130 -1.38 -25.19 5.05
CA ALA A 130 -1.91 -24.60 6.28
C ALA A 130 -2.58 -25.68 7.14
N THR A 131 -1.76 -26.58 7.71
CA THR A 131 -2.20 -27.82 8.38
C THR A 131 -1.96 -27.84 9.90
N ASN A 132 -1.12 -26.94 10.42
CA ASN A 132 -0.57 -27.02 11.77
C ASN A 132 -1.10 -25.95 12.73
N ASN A 133 -2.10 -25.18 12.33
CA ASN A 133 -2.65 -24.10 13.15
C ASN A 133 -4.13 -23.84 12.89
N ASP A 134 -4.82 -23.25 13.89
CA ASP A 134 -6.26 -22.98 13.83
C ASP A 134 -6.60 -21.68 13.08
N TYR A 135 -5.59 -20.91 12.67
CA TYR A 135 -5.74 -19.58 12.04
C TYR A 135 -5.77 -19.66 10.51
N SER A 136 -5.60 -20.85 9.93
CA SER A 136 -5.47 -21.06 8.48
C SER A 136 -4.28 -20.31 7.86
N MET A 137 -3.24 -20.05 8.65
CA MET A 137 -1.99 -19.45 8.18
C MET A 137 -1.09 -20.52 7.56
N LEU A 138 -0.21 -20.11 6.64
CA LEU A 138 0.83 -21.00 6.11
C LEU A 138 1.67 -21.59 7.26
N ASP A 139 1.93 -22.89 7.19
CA ASP A 139 2.70 -23.63 8.20
C ASP A 139 4.08 -23.03 8.44
N SER A 140 4.76 -22.60 7.36
CA SER A 140 6.07 -21.96 7.44
C SER A 140 6.02 -20.61 8.16
N TYR A 141 5.00 -19.80 7.89
CA TYR A 141 4.80 -18.52 8.57
C TYR A 141 4.49 -18.76 10.06
N TYR A 142 3.55 -19.65 10.35
CA TYR A 142 3.15 -19.94 11.71
C TYR A 142 4.33 -20.46 12.55
N GLN A 143 5.11 -21.42 12.03
CA GLN A 143 6.28 -21.94 12.73
C GLN A 143 7.34 -20.88 12.98
N THR A 144 7.60 -20.04 11.99
CA THR A 144 8.67 -19.05 12.07
C THR A 144 8.33 -17.87 12.98
N TYR A 145 7.10 -17.35 12.90
CA TYR A 145 6.75 -16.07 13.50
C TYR A 145 5.74 -16.14 14.64
N VAL A 146 4.99 -17.23 14.79
CA VAL A 146 3.84 -17.29 15.69
C VAL A 146 3.97 -18.40 16.74
N GLY A 147 4.14 -19.64 16.31
CA GLY A 147 3.96 -20.81 17.15
C GLY A 147 4.79 -20.81 18.45
N HIS A 148 6.07 -20.48 18.36
CA HIS A 148 7.00 -20.46 19.49
C HIS A 148 6.73 -19.35 20.52
N ARG A 149 5.93 -18.35 20.19
CA ARG A 149 5.58 -17.20 21.04
C ARG A 149 4.08 -16.92 21.12
N LEU A 150 3.26 -17.89 20.72
CA LEU A 150 1.82 -17.73 20.63
C LEU A 150 1.22 -17.17 21.94
N SER A 151 1.58 -17.71 23.10
CA SER A 151 1.07 -17.24 24.39
C SER A 151 1.41 -15.78 24.71
N GLN A 152 2.47 -15.24 24.14
CA GLN A 152 2.88 -13.84 24.32
C GLN A 152 2.05 -12.88 23.45
N MET A 153 1.33 -13.44 22.45
CA MET A 153 0.52 -12.65 21.54
C MET A 153 -0.94 -12.53 22.00
N ALA A 154 -1.36 -13.33 22.98
CA ALA A 154 -2.71 -13.23 23.52
C ALA A 154 -2.95 -11.81 24.13
N GLY A 155 -4.01 -11.16 23.67
CA GLY A 155 -4.39 -9.81 24.14
C GLY A 155 -3.44 -8.67 23.75
N ARG A 156 -2.43 -8.92 22.92
CA ARG A 156 -1.41 -7.92 22.54
C ARG A 156 -2.00 -6.65 21.94
N ASP A 157 -3.08 -6.79 21.19
CA ASP A 157 -3.69 -5.71 20.43
C ASP A 157 -4.92 -5.13 21.16
N ALA A 158 -5.14 -5.52 22.44
CA ALA A 158 -6.18 -4.95 23.29
C ALA A 158 -6.00 -3.42 23.43
N GLY A 159 -7.08 -2.68 23.23
CA GLY A 159 -7.07 -1.22 23.37
C GLY A 159 -6.54 -0.45 22.16
N ILE A 160 -6.16 -1.12 21.05
CA ILE A 160 -5.91 -0.41 19.79
C ILE A 160 -7.18 0.30 19.35
N SER A 161 -7.03 1.56 18.88
CA SER A 161 -8.10 2.34 18.25
C SER A 161 -7.73 2.71 16.83
N TYR A 162 -8.72 2.68 15.95
CA TYR A 162 -8.63 3.14 14.56
C TYR A 162 -9.52 4.36 14.30
N ASP A 163 -9.97 5.07 15.34
CA ASP A 163 -10.82 6.26 15.19
C ASP A 163 -10.08 7.39 14.47
N VAL A 164 -8.78 7.52 14.72
CA VAL A 164 -7.93 8.54 14.12
C VAL A 164 -6.62 7.90 13.67
N SER A 165 -6.28 8.07 12.40
CA SER A 165 -4.98 7.67 11.86
C SER A 165 -4.55 8.64 10.75
N PRO A 166 -3.28 9.07 10.72
CA PRO A 166 -2.77 9.87 9.61
C PRO A 166 -2.77 9.10 8.28
N GLU A 167 -2.84 7.77 8.31
CA GLU A 167 -2.90 6.92 7.11
C GLU A 167 -4.22 7.07 6.36
N TYR A 168 -5.29 7.54 7.00
CA TYR A 168 -6.53 7.90 6.30
C TYR A 168 -6.33 9.12 5.39
N ASP A 169 -5.50 10.07 5.81
CA ASP A 169 -5.16 11.23 4.99
C ASP A 169 -4.14 10.86 3.91
N ASP A 170 -3.23 9.91 4.19
CA ASP A 170 -2.34 9.32 3.20
C ASP A 170 -3.15 8.63 2.08
N LEU A 171 -4.20 7.89 2.43
CA LEU A 171 -5.11 7.25 1.47
C LEU A 171 -5.88 8.29 0.62
N ARG A 172 -6.40 9.34 1.25
CA ARG A 172 -7.04 10.46 0.52
C ARG A 172 -6.07 11.12 -0.45
N CYS A 173 -4.84 11.38 0.00
CA CYS A 173 -3.79 11.95 -0.84
C CYS A 173 -3.51 11.07 -2.08
N LEU A 174 -3.43 9.75 -1.90
CA LEU A 174 -3.26 8.81 -3.01
C LEU A 174 -4.41 8.91 -4.02
N PHE A 175 -5.65 8.94 -3.56
CA PHE A 175 -6.81 9.03 -4.43
C PHE A 175 -6.91 10.40 -5.14
N GLU A 176 -6.53 11.50 -4.47
CA GLU A 176 -6.41 12.82 -5.10
C GLU A 176 -5.36 12.83 -6.23
N ILE A 177 -4.22 12.15 -6.02
CA ILE A 177 -3.20 12.00 -7.07
C ILE A 177 -3.77 11.21 -8.26
N CYS A 178 -4.42 10.08 -8.02
CA CYS A 178 -5.07 9.30 -9.07
C CYS A 178 -6.09 10.15 -9.85
N LYS A 179 -6.91 10.92 -9.15
CA LYS A 179 -7.90 11.81 -9.75
C LYS A 179 -7.25 12.90 -10.60
N ALA A 180 -6.25 13.60 -10.07
CA ALA A 180 -5.53 14.64 -10.78
C ALA A 180 -4.83 14.13 -12.05
N LYS A 181 -4.39 12.88 -12.04
CA LYS A 181 -3.74 12.20 -13.17
C LYS A 181 -4.71 11.44 -14.08
N ASN A 182 -6.01 11.56 -13.84
CA ASN A 182 -7.04 10.82 -14.59
C ASN A 182 -6.79 9.30 -14.63
N ILE A 183 -6.31 8.75 -13.52
CA ILE A 183 -6.07 7.31 -13.36
C ILE A 183 -7.34 6.67 -12.83
N GLN A 184 -7.88 5.69 -13.58
CA GLN A 184 -8.87 4.76 -13.06
C GLN A 184 -8.14 3.69 -12.25
N ALA A 185 -8.51 3.48 -10.99
CA ALA A 185 -7.80 2.56 -10.12
C ALA A 185 -8.74 1.53 -9.48
N LEU A 186 -8.31 0.27 -9.50
CA LEU A 186 -8.91 -0.79 -8.70
C LEU A 186 -8.24 -0.79 -7.31
N PHE A 187 -8.98 -0.38 -6.30
CA PHE A 187 -8.53 -0.39 -4.91
C PHE A 187 -9.00 -1.65 -4.19
N VAL A 188 -8.06 -2.48 -3.76
CA VAL A 188 -8.35 -3.74 -3.05
C VAL A 188 -8.29 -3.51 -1.56
N HIS A 189 -9.43 -3.62 -0.87
CA HIS A 189 -9.54 -3.50 0.57
C HIS A 189 -9.49 -4.88 1.23
N VAL A 190 -8.32 -5.24 1.73
CA VAL A 190 -8.02 -6.57 2.30
C VAL A 190 -8.47 -6.65 3.75
N PRO A 191 -9.06 -7.79 4.21
CA PRO A 191 -9.36 -8.02 5.62
C PRO A 191 -8.10 -8.31 6.44
N VAL A 192 -8.23 -8.28 7.75
CA VAL A 192 -7.29 -8.97 8.65
C VAL A 192 -7.81 -10.36 8.98
N ASN A 193 -6.94 -11.26 9.44
CA ASN A 193 -7.37 -12.60 9.89
C ASN A 193 -8.21 -12.47 11.17
N GLY A 194 -9.51 -12.77 11.07
CA GLY A 194 -10.48 -12.58 12.15
C GLY A 194 -10.15 -13.42 13.38
N LYS A 195 -9.83 -14.72 13.21
CA LYS A 195 -9.47 -15.62 14.31
C LYS A 195 -8.21 -15.15 15.03
N TRP A 196 -7.21 -14.69 14.27
CA TRP A 196 -5.99 -14.14 14.85
C TRP A 196 -6.27 -12.82 15.60
N SER A 197 -7.04 -11.94 15.00
CA SER A 197 -7.44 -10.68 15.61
C SER A 197 -8.21 -10.88 16.91
N ASP A 198 -9.09 -11.86 16.96
CA ASP A 198 -9.81 -12.23 18.20
C ASP A 198 -8.86 -12.75 19.27
N TYR A 199 -7.86 -13.55 18.89
CA TYR A 199 -6.84 -14.06 19.82
C TYR A 199 -5.95 -12.94 20.39
N THR A 200 -5.60 -11.95 19.57
CA THR A 200 -4.83 -10.77 20.00
C THR A 200 -5.68 -9.69 20.64
N GLU A 201 -6.98 -9.89 20.76
CA GLU A 201 -7.98 -8.93 21.30
C GLU A 201 -8.09 -7.61 20.51
N LEU A 202 -7.79 -7.65 19.21
CA LEU A 202 -8.18 -6.60 18.29
C LEU A 202 -9.69 -6.73 18.02
N SER A 203 -10.52 -5.99 18.75
CA SER A 203 -11.96 -6.19 18.75
C SER A 203 -12.59 -6.04 17.36
N GLN A 204 -13.66 -6.79 17.11
CA GLN A 204 -14.41 -6.67 15.86
C GLN A 204 -14.95 -5.25 15.66
N SER A 205 -15.40 -4.57 16.74
CA SER A 205 -15.86 -3.18 16.67
C SER A 205 -14.75 -2.23 16.20
N THR A 206 -13.53 -2.42 16.68
CA THR A 206 -12.37 -1.63 16.25
C THR A 206 -12.04 -1.86 14.77
N ARG A 207 -12.01 -3.12 14.34
CA ARG A 207 -11.80 -3.46 12.91
C ARG A 207 -12.88 -2.84 12.01
N GLN A 208 -14.14 -2.87 12.45
CA GLN A 208 -15.25 -2.27 11.70
C GLN A 208 -15.18 -0.75 11.58
N ILE A 209 -14.58 -0.04 12.55
CA ILE A 209 -14.30 1.40 12.43
C ILE A 209 -13.35 1.64 11.27
N TYR A 210 -12.24 0.91 11.23
CA TYR A 210 -11.27 0.99 10.14
C TYR A 210 -11.91 0.70 8.78
N TYR A 211 -12.61 -0.41 8.63
CA TYR A 211 -13.24 -0.79 7.37
C TYR A 211 -14.27 0.22 6.88
N LYS A 212 -15.12 0.74 7.77
CA LYS A 212 -16.09 1.78 7.44
C LYS A 212 -15.43 3.08 7.01
N THR A 213 -14.36 3.47 7.68
CA THR A 213 -13.63 4.71 7.36
C THR A 213 -13.00 4.62 5.97
N VAL A 214 -12.33 3.50 5.66
CA VAL A 214 -11.72 3.28 4.33
C VAL A 214 -12.78 3.27 3.23
N ARG A 215 -13.93 2.57 3.43
CA ARG A 215 -15.06 2.61 2.47
C ARG A 215 -15.57 4.02 2.24
N ALA A 216 -15.75 4.78 3.33
CA ALA A 216 -16.25 6.15 3.26
C ALA A 216 -15.27 7.10 2.54
N ILE A 217 -13.97 6.85 2.64
CA ILE A 217 -12.96 7.58 1.88
C ILE A 217 -13.06 7.21 0.40
N ALA A 218 -13.03 5.93 0.05
CA ALA A 218 -13.07 5.47 -1.34
C ALA A 218 -14.34 5.94 -2.06
N ALA A 219 -15.48 5.94 -1.39
CA ALA A 219 -16.76 6.39 -1.95
C ALA A 219 -16.82 7.87 -2.34
N GLN A 220 -15.81 8.68 -2.00
CA GLN A 220 -15.72 10.10 -2.39
C GLN A 220 -15.08 10.30 -3.77
N TYR A 221 -14.58 9.21 -4.41
CA TYR A 221 -13.77 9.28 -5.62
C TYR A 221 -14.38 8.41 -6.74
N ASP A 222 -14.88 9.05 -7.77
CA ASP A 222 -15.54 8.37 -8.91
C ASP A 222 -14.57 7.55 -9.79
N ASN A 223 -13.28 7.86 -9.70
CA ASN A 223 -12.22 7.17 -10.43
C ASN A 223 -11.63 5.98 -9.65
N ILE A 224 -12.19 5.65 -8.48
CA ILE A 224 -11.77 4.52 -7.65
C ILE A 224 -12.85 3.46 -7.66
N THR A 225 -12.55 2.31 -8.25
CA THR A 225 -13.35 1.10 -8.13
C THR A 225 -12.85 0.30 -6.94
N MET A 226 -13.69 0.03 -5.94
CA MET A 226 -13.28 -0.68 -4.74
C MET A 226 -13.69 -2.13 -4.76
N LEU A 227 -12.72 -3.05 -4.67
CA LEU A 227 -12.95 -4.44 -4.30
C LEU A 227 -12.87 -4.57 -2.78
N ASP A 228 -14.03 -4.71 -2.12
CA ASP A 228 -14.09 -4.85 -0.67
C ASP A 228 -14.11 -6.33 -0.25
N LEU A 229 -12.99 -6.80 0.26
CA LEU A 229 -12.81 -8.17 0.74
C LEU A 229 -12.93 -8.29 2.27
N THR A 230 -13.32 -7.23 2.97
CA THR A 230 -13.36 -7.21 4.44
C THR A 230 -14.38 -8.16 5.07
N GLY A 231 -15.33 -8.67 4.28
CA GLY A 231 -16.25 -9.73 4.70
C GLY A 231 -15.58 -11.10 4.92
N GLU A 232 -14.37 -11.28 4.39
CA GLU A 232 -13.66 -12.57 4.36
C GLU A 232 -12.76 -12.81 5.59
N GLU A 233 -12.88 -12.00 6.66
CA GLU A 233 -12.07 -12.10 7.89
C GLU A 233 -11.96 -13.52 8.46
N TYR A 234 -13.04 -14.28 8.38
CA TYR A 234 -13.15 -15.63 8.96
C TYR A 234 -13.15 -16.75 7.91
N THR A 235 -13.04 -16.39 6.63
CA THR A 235 -13.01 -17.40 5.57
C THR A 235 -11.67 -18.14 5.61
N PRO A 236 -11.69 -19.47 5.84
CA PRO A 236 -10.46 -20.25 5.92
C PRO A 236 -9.66 -20.15 4.63
N TYR A 237 -8.34 -19.99 4.78
CA TYR A 237 -7.38 -19.94 3.68
C TYR A 237 -7.52 -18.74 2.72
N PHE A 238 -8.36 -17.77 3.07
CA PHE A 238 -8.47 -16.52 2.32
C PHE A 238 -7.21 -15.67 2.48
N LEU A 239 -6.66 -15.68 3.69
CA LEU A 239 -5.36 -15.07 4.02
C LEU A 239 -4.31 -16.16 4.25
N CYS A 240 -3.05 -15.87 3.92
CA CYS A 240 -1.93 -16.79 4.15
C CYS A 240 -1.21 -16.53 5.49
N ASP A 241 -1.51 -15.40 6.13
CA ASP A 241 -0.99 -15.03 7.46
C ASP A 241 -1.98 -14.12 8.20
N THR A 242 -1.51 -13.08 8.91
CA THR A 242 -2.36 -12.17 9.68
C THR A 242 -3.11 -11.15 8.81
N MET A 243 -2.62 -10.85 7.59
CA MET A 243 -3.18 -9.79 6.74
C MET A 243 -2.91 -9.95 5.23
N HIS A 244 -2.01 -10.84 4.80
CA HIS A 244 -1.70 -11.01 3.40
C HIS A 244 -2.62 -12.05 2.74
N LEU A 245 -3.01 -11.79 1.50
CA LEU A 245 -3.87 -12.69 0.74
C LEU A 245 -3.22 -14.06 0.53
N GLY A 246 -4.00 -15.10 0.76
CA GLY A 246 -3.69 -16.47 0.39
C GLY A 246 -4.16 -16.78 -1.04
N TRP A 247 -4.11 -18.06 -1.42
CA TRP A 247 -4.52 -18.49 -2.77
C TRP A 247 -5.96 -18.06 -3.12
N LYS A 248 -6.90 -18.24 -2.20
CA LYS A 248 -8.30 -17.84 -2.41
C LYS A 248 -8.46 -16.33 -2.50
N GLY A 249 -7.75 -15.59 -1.68
CA GLY A 249 -7.77 -14.13 -1.68
C GLY A 249 -7.20 -13.56 -2.98
N TRP A 250 -6.09 -14.09 -3.47
CA TRP A 250 -5.53 -13.69 -4.75
C TRP A 250 -6.45 -14.03 -5.92
N LEU A 251 -7.10 -15.20 -5.90
CA LEU A 251 -8.07 -15.56 -6.93
C LEU A 251 -9.24 -14.56 -7.01
N ALA A 252 -9.71 -14.06 -5.85
CA ALA A 252 -10.73 -13.02 -5.81
C ALA A 252 -10.24 -11.70 -6.44
N VAL A 253 -8.98 -11.34 -6.21
CA VAL A 253 -8.35 -10.16 -6.82
C VAL A 253 -8.19 -10.35 -8.32
N ASP A 254 -7.67 -11.49 -8.78
CA ASP A 254 -7.46 -11.77 -10.21
C ASP A 254 -8.78 -11.69 -10.98
N ARG A 255 -9.86 -12.24 -10.41
CA ARG A 255 -11.21 -12.15 -10.99
C ARG A 255 -11.67 -10.69 -11.12
N ALA A 256 -11.51 -9.90 -10.07
CA ALA A 256 -11.86 -8.49 -10.08
C ALA A 256 -10.98 -7.67 -11.04
N MET A 257 -9.70 -8.00 -11.17
CA MET A 257 -8.81 -7.36 -12.16
C MET A 257 -9.28 -7.62 -13.59
N VAL A 258 -9.70 -8.85 -13.90
CA VAL A 258 -10.24 -9.19 -15.24
C VAL A 258 -11.54 -8.43 -15.49
N GLU A 259 -12.44 -8.36 -14.51
CA GLU A 259 -13.68 -7.60 -14.61
C GLU A 259 -13.42 -6.09 -14.79
N PHE A 260 -12.50 -5.54 -14.01
CA PHE A 260 -12.11 -4.13 -14.10
C PHE A 260 -11.51 -3.79 -15.46
N TRP A 261 -10.63 -4.64 -15.99
CA TRP A 261 -10.01 -4.45 -17.29
C TRP A 261 -11.00 -4.52 -18.46
N ASN A 262 -12.04 -5.35 -18.34
CA ASN A 262 -13.05 -5.51 -19.39
C ASN A 262 -14.22 -4.52 -19.26
N ALA A 263 -14.25 -3.68 -18.23
CA ALA A 263 -15.31 -2.69 -18.03
C ALA A 263 -15.12 -1.40 -18.85
N ASP A 264 -13.92 -1.17 -19.40
CA ASP A 264 -13.57 -0.11 -20.34
C ASP A 264 -13.72 -0.60 -21.78
#